data_a2dcebf73f464471638ddd241e1697bf
#
_entry.id   a2dcebf73f464471638ddd241e1697bf
#
_cell.length_a   1.000
_cell.length_b   1.000
_cell.length_c   1.000
_cell.angle_alpha   90.00
_cell.angle_beta   90.00
_cell.angle_gamma   90.00
#
_symmetry.space_group_name_H-M   'P 1'
#
loop_
_entity.id
_entity.type
_entity.pdbx_description
1 polymer ?
#
loop_
_entity_poly.entity_id
_entity_poly.type
_entity_poly.pdbx_seq_one_letter_code
_entity_poly.pdbx_strand_id
1 'polypeptide(L)'
;MTEQKYIVALDQGTTSSRAVILDHDANIVSVAQREFTQIYPEAGWVEHDPMEIWATQSSTLVEALAKSGIRSDQLAAIGITNQRETTIVWNKETGKPVYNAIVWQCRRTADICEDLKARGLENYVRDNTGLVLDPYFSGTKVKWILDNVEGAREDAEAGKLLFGTVDTWLVWKMTQGRVHVTDYTNASRTMLFNINDLCWDQKMLDELGIPASMMPEVKRSSEIYGKTNIGGKGGTRIPISGIAGDQQAALYGQMCVEAGQAKNTYGTGCFLLMNTGQEKVTSTHGLLTTLACGPAGEPAYALEGAVFMGGASIQWLRDELKILNGAEDSEYFATKVDTSNGVYVVPAFTGLGAPYWDAYARGTIVGLTRGVNSNHIIRATLEGIAYQTRDVLDAMQADSGIKLGNLRVDGGAVANNFLMQFQSDVLNTEVHRPQVTEVTALGAAYLAGLAVGYWDSIDELQNKAVLDRTFEPHDDEEKRNRRYKGWKRAVKCAQTWSELHDEED
;
A
#
# COMPACT_ATOMS: atom_id res chain seq x y z
N MET A 1 10.78 33.21 22.78
CA MET A 1 10.73 31.75 22.55
C MET A 1 9.86 31.54 21.33
N THR A 2 10.41 31.02 20.26
CA THR A 2 9.60 30.59 19.08
C THR A 2 8.60 29.56 19.55
N GLU A 3 7.32 29.76 19.27
CA GLU A 3 6.26 28.82 19.63
C GLU A 3 6.50 27.48 18.96
N GLN A 4 6.45 26.37 19.72
CA GLN A 4 6.67 25.03 19.21
C GLN A 4 5.59 24.70 18.17
N LYS A 5 6.02 24.24 17.00
CA LYS A 5 5.14 23.83 15.90
C LYS A 5 5.11 22.31 15.76
N TYR A 6 4.10 21.80 15.08
CA TYR A 6 3.86 20.37 14.88
C TYR A 6 3.38 20.09 13.46
N ILE A 7 3.59 18.87 12.99
CA ILE A 7 3.01 18.36 11.75
C ILE A 7 1.92 17.34 12.10
N VAL A 8 0.83 17.36 11.33
CA VAL A 8 -0.21 16.32 11.40
C VAL A 8 -0.14 15.46 10.15
N ALA A 9 -0.15 14.14 10.32
CA ALA A 9 -0.44 13.18 9.28
C ALA A 9 -1.86 12.63 9.45
N LEU A 10 -2.64 12.64 8.37
CA LEU A 10 -3.93 11.97 8.25
C LEU A 10 -3.71 10.70 7.45
N ASP A 11 -3.93 9.55 8.08
CA ASP A 11 -3.79 8.24 7.47
C ASP A 11 -5.17 7.60 7.31
N GLN A 12 -5.65 7.58 6.08
CA GLN A 12 -6.94 7.00 5.73
C GLN A 12 -6.75 5.58 5.20
N GLY A 13 -6.70 4.63 6.13
CA GLY A 13 -6.58 3.21 5.79
C GLY A 13 -7.87 2.60 5.26
N THR A 14 -7.84 1.31 4.96
CA THR A 14 -9.00 0.57 4.43
C THR A 14 -10.09 0.38 5.47
N THR A 15 -9.74 0.19 6.74
CA THR A 15 -10.70 -0.13 7.81
C THR A 15 -10.81 0.96 8.87
N SER A 16 -9.89 1.91 8.90
CA SER A 16 -9.84 2.96 9.91
C SER A 16 -9.24 4.25 9.40
N SER A 17 -9.67 5.35 10.00
CA SER A 17 -9.09 6.68 9.85
C SER A 17 -8.19 6.95 11.05
N ARG A 18 -7.01 7.53 10.82
CA ARG A 18 -6.03 7.84 11.85
C ARG A 18 -5.50 9.27 11.68
N ALA A 19 -5.20 9.92 12.79
CA ALA A 19 -4.46 11.19 12.82
C ALA A 19 -3.27 11.04 13.77
N VAL A 20 -2.09 11.40 13.29
CA VAL A 20 -0.82 11.33 14.02
C VAL A 20 -0.20 12.72 14.07
N ILE A 21 0.15 13.20 15.25
CA ILE A 21 0.81 14.50 15.45
C ILE A 21 2.28 14.25 15.80
N LEU A 22 3.17 14.94 15.08
CA LEU A 22 4.62 14.83 15.27
C LEU A 22 5.23 16.16 15.68
N ASP A 23 6.26 16.08 16.54
CA ASP A 23 7.14 17.20 16.85
C ASP A 23 8.29 17.34 15.82
N HIS A 24 9.17 18.32 16.02
CA HIS A 24 10.30 18.59 15.12
C HIS A 24 11.35 17.47 15.14
N ASP A 25 11.42 16.69 16.21
CA ASP A 25 12.32 15.53 16.29
C ASP A 25 11.72 14.25 15.70
N ALA A 26 10.57 14.41 14.99
CA ALA A 26 9.80 13.33 14.38
C ALA A 26 9.23 12.32 15.41
N ASN A 27 9.14 12.70 16.69
CA ASN A 27 8.47 11.87 17.68
C ASN A 27 6.96 12.00 17.56
N ILE A 28 6.27 10.89 17.75
CA ILE A 28 4.81 10.87 17.82
C ILE A 28 4.36 11.45 19.17
N VAL A 29 3.65 12.57 19.13
CA VAL A 29 3.11 13.27 20.31
C VAL A 29 1.69 12.83 20.63
N SER A 30 0.89 12.55 19.60
CA SER A 30 -0.51 12.13 19.78
C SER A 30 -0.98 11.27 18.61
N VAL A 31 -1.84 10.31 18.94
CA VAL A 31 -2.53 9.46 17.95
C VAL A 31 -4.00 9.37 18.32
N ALA A 32 -4.85 9.49 17.31
CA ALA A 32 -6.26 9.13 17.38
C ALA A 32 -6.63 8.25 16.19
N GLN A 33 -7.45 7.23 16.42
CA GLN A 33 -7.89 6.29 15.40
C GLN A 33 -9.35 5.95 15.60
N ARG A 34 -10.07 5.77 14.48
CA ARG A 34 -11.47 5.32 14.46
C ARG A 34 -11.70 4.38 13.30
N GLU A 35 -12.34 3.27 13.54
CA GLU A 35 -12.87 2.39 12.52
C GLU A 35 -14.10 3.03 11.86
N PHE A 36 -14.40 2.59 10.64
CA PHE A 36 -15.60 2.97 9.90
C PHE A 36 -16.21 1.74 9.20
N THR A 37 -17.47 1.88 8.79
CA THR A 37 -18.28 0.79 8.29
C THR A 37 -17.75 0.26 6.96
N GLN A 38 -17.62 -1.07 6.89
CA GLN A 38 -17.33 -1.81 5.67
C GLN A 38 -18.65 -2.31 5.10
N ILE A 39 -18.94 -2.05 3.82
CA ILE A 39 -20.21 -2.37 3.15
C ILE A 39 -19.96 -3.45 2.11
N TYR A 40 -20.70 -4.55 2.19
CA TYR A 40 -20.60 -5.70 1.28
C TYR A 40 -21.95 -5.97 0.62
N PRO A 41 -22.33 -5.23 -0.45
CA PRO A 41 -23.66 -5.35 -1.06
C PRO A 41 -23.91 -6.71 -1.71
N GLU A 42 -22.87 -7.28 -2.34
CA GLU A 42 -22.89 -8.56 -3.04
C GLU A 42 -21.57 -9.31 -2.85
N ALA A 43 -21.54 -10.59 -3.25
CA ALA A 43 -20.31 -11.39 -3.18
C ALA A 43 -19.19 -10.75 -4.03
N GLY A 44 -18.03 -10.50 -3.40
CA GLY A 44 -16.89 -9.86 -4.04
C GLY A 44 -17.01 -8.33 -4.21
N TRP A 45 -18.11 -7.71 -3.73
CA TRP A 45 -18.28 -6.26 -3.73
C TRP A 45 -17.88 -5.67 -2.39
N VAL A 46 -17.13 -4.57 -2.45
CA VAL A 46 -16.68 -3.85 -1.25
C VAL A 46 -16.86 -2.34 -1.48
N GLU A 47 -17.52 -1.69 -0.55
CA GLU A 47 -17.82 -0.27 -0.59
C GLU A 47 -17.58 0.41 0.76
N HIS A 48 -17.33 1.72 0.70
CA HIS A 48 -17.34 2.61 1.85
C HIS A 48 -18.27 3.80 1.61
N ASP A 49 -18.82 4.37 2.69
CA ASP A 49 -19.50 5.68 2.61
C ASP A 49 -18.45 6.79 2.62
N PRO A 50 -18.32 7.58 1.52
CA PRO A 50 -17.37 8.70 1.48
C PRO A 50 -17.63 9.77 2.55
N MET A 51 -18.88 9.90 3.02
CA MET A 51 -19.20 10.84 4.08
C MET A 51 -18.76 10.33 5.44
N GLU A 52 -18.80 9.03 5.69
CA GLU A 52 -18.25 8.42 6.90
C GLU A 52 -16.71 8.49 6.91
N ILE A 53 -16.04 8.26 5.77
CA ILE A 53 -14.60 8.49 5.63
C ILE A 53 -14.24 9.93 6.05
N TRP A 54 -14.95 10.92 5.53
CA TRP A 54 -14.74 12.32 5.91
C TRP A 54 -15.02 12.58 7.38
N ALA A 55 -16.14 12.07 7.91
CA ALA A 55 -16.55 12.28 9.30
C ALA A 55 -15.54 11.67 10.28
N THR A 56 -15.09 10.44 10.04
CA THR A 56 -14.12 9.75 10.90
C THR A 56 -12.76 10.42 10.81
N GLN A 57 -12.27 10.78 9.61
CA GLN A 57 -10.97 11.43 9.46
C GLN A 57 -10.94 12.83 10.09
N SER A 58 -11.98 13.63 9.93
CA SER A 58 -12.08 14.94 10.58
C SER A 58 -12.18 14.81 12.11
N SER A 59 -12.89 13.79 12.59
CA SER A 59 -13.03 13.51 14.02
C SER A 59 -11.70 13.07 14.66
N THR A 60 -10.92 12.22 13.99
CA THR A 60 -9.59 11.80 14.51
C THR A 60 -8.62 12.97 14.61
N LEU A 61 -8.66 13.90 13.66
CA LEU A 61 -7.85 15.13 13.74
C LEU A 61 -8.21 15.95 14.99
N VAL A 62 -9.48 16.20 15.22
CA VAL A 62 -9.94 16.96 16.41
C VAL A 62 -9.59 16.23 17.69
N GLU A 63 -9.76 14.92 17.72
CA GLU A 63 -9.44 14.07 18.88
C GLU A 63 -7.93 14.08 19.20
N ALA A 64 -7.06 13.97 18.18
CA ALA A 64 -5.61 14.00 18.37
C ALA A 64 -5.14 15.35 18.96
N LEU A 65 -5.72 16.46 18.48
CA LEU A 65 -5.47 17.79 19.04
C LEU A 65 -5.96 17.90 20.49
N ALA A 66 -7.16 17.43 20.77
CA ALA A 66 -7.70 17.47 22.13
C ALA A 66 -6.88 16.63 23.13
N LYS A 67 -6.43 15.43 22.71
CA LYS A 67 -5.59 14.55 23.55
C LYS A 67 -4.23 15.18 23.90
N SER A 68 -3.63 15.89 22.94
CA SER A 68 -2.30 16.48 23.11
C SER A 68 -2.33 17.87 23.74
N GLY A 69 -3.48 18.55 23.78
CA GLY A 69 -3.60 19.94 24.17
C GLY A 69 -2.99 20.94 23.16
N ILE A 70 -2.60 20.45 21.98
CA ILE A 70 -2.02 21.27 20.90
C ILE A 70 -3.14 22.08 20.23
N ARG A 71 -2.90 23.39 20.11
CA ARG A 71 -3.84 24.29 19.41
C ARG A 71 -3.62 24.22 17.89
N SER A 72 -4.66 24.50 17.13
CA SER A 72 -4.60 24.49 15.66
C SER A 72 -3.59 25.51 15.08
N ASP A 73 -3.32 26.62 15.79
CA ASP A 73 -2.33 27.62 15.35
C ASP A 73 -0.86 27.15 15.56
N GLN A 74 -0.65 26.07 16.28
CA GLN A 74 0.64 25.41 16.43
C GLN A 74 0.90 24.36 15.33
N LEU A 75 -0.05 24.09 14.45
CA LEU A 75 0.15 23.21 13.32
C LEU A 75 0.85 23.94 12.16
N ALA A 76 1.99 23.45 11.72
CA ALA A 76 2.72 23.97 10.57
C ALA A 76 2.11 23.50 9.25
N ALA A 77 1.73 22.21 9.16
CA ALA A 77 1.12 21.65 7.97
C ALA A 77 0.37 20.33 8.26
N ILE A 78 -0.37 19.87 7.26
CA ILE A 78 -1.09 18.59 7.23
C ILE A 78 -0.58 17.78 6.03
N GLY A 79 -0.16 16.52 6.30
CA GLY A 79 0.06 15.49 5.29
C GLY A 79 -1.10 14.50 5.24
N ILE A 80 -1.35 13.94 4.07
CA ILE A 80 -2.39 12.94 3.83
C ILE A 80 -1.76 11.70 3.21
N THR A 81 -2.08 10.55 3.76
CA THR A 81 -1.85 9.26 3.13
C THR A 81 -3.14 8.45 3.14
N ASN A 82 -3.32 7.57 2.19
CA ASN A 82 -4.60 6.91 1.99
C ASN A 82 -4.45 5.53 1.36
N GLN A 83 -5.44 4.66 1.62
CA GLN A 83 -5.69 3.49 0.79
C GLN A 83 -5.81 3.93 -0.67
N ARG A 84 -5.04 3.29 -1.55
CA ARG A 84 -4.98 3.66 -2.97
C ARG A 84 -6.18 3.12 -3.72
N GLU A 85 -6.36 3.52 -4.98
CA GLU A 85 -7.31 3.01 -5.99
C GLU A 85 -8.81 3.13 -5.61
N THR A 86 -9.15 3.25 -4.35
CA THR A 86 -10.55 3.44 -3.91
C THR A 86 -11.14 4.66 -4.57
N THR A 87 -12.26 4.47 -5.27
CA THR A 87 -12.81 5.38 -6.26
C THR A 87 -14.02 6.11 -5.72
N ILE A 88 -14.00 7.44 -5.78
CA ILE A 88 -15.12 8.31 -5.38
C ILE A 88 -15.48 9.21 -6.54
N VAL A 89 -16.78 9.30 -6.84
CA VAL A 89 -17.37 10.24 -7.81
C VAL A 89 -18.41 11.09 -7.10
N TRP A 90 -18.33 12.40 -7.26
CA TRP A 90 -19.23 13.34 -6.60
C TRP A 90 -19.62 14.51 -7.48
N ASN A 91 -20.75 15.11 -7.18
CA ASN A 91 -21.22 16.31 -7.85
C ASN A 91 -20.51 17.54 -7.24
N LYS A 92 -19.81 18.33 -8.07
CA LYS A 92 -19.02 19.49 -7.63
C LYS A 92 -19.84 20.64 -7.07
N GLU A 93 -21.12 20.76 -7.46
CA GLU A 93 -22.00 21.85 -7.02
C GLU A 93 -22.58 21.55 -5.64
N THR A 94 -23.00 20.28 -5.43
CA THR A 94 -23.64 19.86 -4.18
C THR A 94 -22.62 19.32 -3.15
N GLY A 95 -21.44 18.91 -3.60
CA GLY A 95 -20.43 18.22 -2.79
C GLY A 95 -20.86 16.84 -2.31
N LYS A 96 -21.91 16.25 -2.91
CA LYS A 96 -22.44 14.93 -2.55
C LYS A 96 -21.88 13.84 -3.47
N PRO A 97 -21.42 12.70 -2.90
CA PRO A 97 -21.11 11.52 -3.70
C PRO A 97 -22.36 11.05 -4.47
N VAL A 98 -22.17 10.59 -5.71
CA VAL A 98 -23.25 10.01 -6.51
C VAL A 98 -23.46 8.53 -6.20
N TYR A 99 -22.46 7.90 -5.62
CA TYR A 99 -22.44 6.49 -5.19
C TYR A 99 -21.48 6.32 -4.02
N ASN A 100 -21.54 5.16 -3.33
CA ASN A 100 -20.53 4.80 -2.36
C ASN A 100 -19.14 4.73 -3.01
N ALA A 101 -18.09 4.90 -2.23
CA ALA A 101 -16.72 4.67 -2.68
C ALA A 101 -16.54 3.18 -3.00
N ILE A 102 -16.12 2.87 -4.24
CA ILE A 102 -15.82 1.49 -4.64
C ILE A 102 -14.37 1.20 -4.23
N VAL A 103 -14.21 0.26 -3.30
CA VAL A 103 -12.93 -0.05 -2.66
C VAL A 103 -12.01 -0.81 -3.60
N TRP A 104 -10.69 -0.67 -3.43
CA TRP A 104 -9.65 -1.37 -4.20
C TRP A 104 -9.82 -2.90 -4.22
N GLN A 105 -10.39 -3.49 -3.17
CA GLN A 105 -10.67 -4.93 -3.06
C GLN A 105 -11.86 -5.41 -3.90
N CYS A 106 -12.70 -4.48 -4.37
CA CYS A 106 -13.95 -4.81 -5.05
C CYS A 106 -13.71 -5.42 -6.44
N ARG A 107 -14.36 -6.55 -6.72
CA ARG A 107 -14.17 -7.32 -7.97
C ARG A 107 -15.27 -7.07 -9.02
N ARG A 108 -16.24 -6.17 -8.77
CA ARG A 108 -17.41 -5.95 -9.64
C ARG A 108 -17.10 -5.55 -11.07
N THR A 109 -15.91 -5.05 -11.35
CA THR A 109 -15.50 -4.57 -12.67
C THR A 109 -14.64 -5.59 -13.44
N ALA A 110 -14.65 -6.87 -13.03
CA ALA A 110 -13.89 -7.93 -13.69
C ALA A 110 -14.26 -8.06 -15.17
N ASP A 111 -15.57 -8.01 -15.49
CA ASP A 111 -16.06 -8.12 -16.88
C ASP A 111 -15.57 -6.96 -17.76
N ILE A 112 -15.45 -5.75 -17.19
CA ILE A 112 -14.87 -4.59 -17.90
C ILE A 112 -13.39 -4.85 -18.21
N CYS A 113 -12.65 -5.45 -17.30
CA CYS A 113 -11.25 -5.82 -17.54
C CYS A 113 -11.13 -6.88 -18.65
N GLU A 114 -12.00 -7.89 -18.66
CA GLU A 114 -12.02 -8.91 -19.72
C GLU A 114 -12.37 -8.32 -21.10
N ASP A 115 -13.32 -7.38 -21.17
CA ASP A 115 -13.62 -6.65 -22.42
C ASP A 115 -12.38 -5.88 -22.92
N LEU A 116 -11.68 -5.17 -22.05
CA LEU A 116 -10.45 -4.45 -22.41
C LEU A 116 -9.34 -5.39 -22.89
N LYS A 117 -9.19 -6.57 -22.27
CA LYS A 117 -8.27 -7.62 -22.73
C LYS A 117 -8.64 -8.16 -24.10
N ALA A 118 -9.93 -8.48 -24.32
CA ALA A 118 -10.43 -8.95 -25.61
C ALA A 118 -10.20 -7.92 -26.73
N ARG A 119 -10.17 -6.64 -26.40
CA ARG A 119 -9.86 -5.53 -27.32
C ARG A 119 -8.34 -5.29 -27.49
N GLY A 120 -7.49 -6.09 -26.84
CA GLY A 120 -6.03 -6.08 -27.00
C GLY A 120 -5.33 -4.92 -26.29
N LEU A 121 -5.90 -4.38 -25.22
CA LEU A 121 -5.35 -3.21 -24.50
C LEU A 121 -4.32 -3.56 -23.43
N GLU A 122 -4.05 -4.84 -23.14
CA GLU A 122 -3.15 -5.26 -22.07
C GLU A 122 -1.74 -4.63 -22.19
N ASN A 123 -1.13 -4.74 -23.39
CA ASN A 123 0.19 -4.18 -23.61
C ASN A 123 0.18 -2.66 -23.50
N TYR A 124 -0.87 -2.01 -24.01
CA TYR A 124 -0.99 -0.56 -23.91
C TYR A 124 -1.05 -0.09 -22.47
N VAL A 125 -1.89 -0.72 -21.65
CA VAL A 125 -2.04 -0.41 -20.22
C VAL A 125 -0.71 -0.63 -19.50
N ARG A 126 -0.05 -1.78 -19.69
CA ARG A 126 1.23 -2.05 -19.07
C ARG A 126 2.30 -1.04 -19.47
N ASP A 127 2.41 -0.71 -20.75
CA ASP A 127 3.48 0.15 -21.27
C ASP A 127 3.29 1.63 -20.92
N ASN A 128 2.04 2.09 -20.74
CA ASN A 128 1.75 3.50 -20.46
C ASN A 128 1.41 3.78 -19.00
N THR A 129 0.79 2.83 -18.30
CA THR A 129 0.39 3.01 -16.89
C THR A 129 1.25 2.23 -15.90
N GLY A 130 2.04 1.25 -16.37
CA GLY A 130 2.81 0.34 -15.52
C GLY A 130 1.98 -0.74 -14.81
N LEU A 131 0.67 -0.76 -15.07
CA LEU A 131 -0.29 -1.62 -14.38
C LEU A 131 -0.73 -2.79 -15.29
N VAL A 132 -1.52 -3.68 -14.72
CA VAL A 132 -2.23 -4.75 -15.44
C VAL A 132 -3.73 -4.43 -15.52
N LEU A 133 -4.45 -5.07 -16.43
CA LEU A 133 -5.92 -4.99 -16.48
C LEU A 133 -6.51 -5.82 -15.35
N ASP A 134 -6.83 -5.17 -14.25
CA ASP A 134 -7.44 -5.79 -13.06
C ASP A 134 -8.44 -4.83 -12.40
N PRO A 135 -9.56 -5.34 -11.84
CA PRO A 135 -10.53 -4.56 -11.06
C PRO A 135 -9.94 -3.81 -9.86
N TYR A 136 -8.71 -4.10 -9.48
CA TYR A 136 -7.98 -3.43 -8.42
C TYR A 136 -7.92 -1.91 -8.63
N PHE A 137 -7.65 -1.47 -9.87
CA PHE A 137 -7.39 -0.06 -10.20
C PHE A 137 -8.66 0.77 -10.43
N SER A 138 -8.55 2.10 -10.36
CA SER A 138 -9.71 3.00 -10.29
C SER A 138 -10.51 3.10 -11.59
N GLY A 139 -9.85 3.07 -12.76
CA GLY A 139 -10.47 3.45 -14.04
C GLY A 139 -11.75 2.67 -14.36
N THR A 140 -11.73 1.34 -14.18
CA THR A 140 -12.91 0.50 -14.44
C THR A 140 -14.06 0.77 -13.45
N LYS A 141 -13.74 1.21 -12.22
CA LYS A 141 -14.74 1.58 -11.21
C LYS A 141 -15.43 2.90 -11.55
N VAL A 142 -14.68 3.87 -12.09
CA VAL A 142 -15.27 5.13 -12.59
C VAL A 142 -16.25 4.82 -13.72
N LYS A 143 -15.83 4.02 -14.72
CA LYS A 143 -16.70 3.56 -15.81
C LYS A 143 -17.96 2.90 -15.26
N TRP A 144 -17.82 1.97 -14.31
CA TRP A 144 -18.95 1.27 -13.71
C TRP A 144 -19.96 2.24 -13.07
N ILE A 145 -19.50 3.25 -12.32
CA ILE A 145 -20.36 4.27 -11.71
C ILE A 145 -21.12 5.04 -12.79
N LEU A 146 -20.43 5.50 -13.86
CA LEU A 146 -21.05 6.25 -14.93
C LEU A 146 -22.08 5.44 -15.70
N ASP A 147 -21.91 4.13 -15.84
CA ASP A 147 -22.79 3.25 -16.59
C ASP A 147 -23.98 2.71 -15.77
N ASN A 148 -23.86 2.64 -14.43
CA ASN A 148 -24.84 1.96 -13.58
C ASN A 148 -25.60 2.90 -12.61
N VAL A 149 -25.11 4.12 -12.38
CA VAL A 149 -25.79 5.08 -11.52
C VAL A 149 -26.63 6.02 -12.39
N GLU A 150 -27.94 6.07 -12.12
CA GLU A 150 -28.90 6.88 -12.88
C GLU A 150 -28.48 8.35 -12.93
N GLY A 151 -28.42 8.93 -14.14
CA GLY A 151 -28.03 10.32 -14.39
C GLY A 151 -26.54 10.63 -14.26
N ALA A 152 -25.71 9.67 -13.83
CA ALA A 152 -24.28 9.92 -13.63
C ALA A 152 -23.54 10.19 -14.95
N ARG A 153 -23.87 9.47 -16.02
CA ARG A 153 -23.27 9.68 -17.34
C ARG A 153 -23.56 11.07 -17.88
N GLU A 154 -24.81 11.49 -17.87
CA GLU A 154 -25.29 12.80 -18.34
C GLU A 154 -24.67 13.94 -17.51
N ASP A 155 -24.58 13.77 -16.19
CA ASP A 155 -23.98 14.78 -15.32
C ASP A 155 -22.45 14.85 -15.50
N ALA A 156 -21.78 13.75 -15.80
CA ALA A 156 -20.36 13.72 -16.13
C ALA A 156 -20.07 14.45 -17.45
N GLU A 157 -20.84 14.15 -18.51
CA GLU A 157 -20.72 14.80 -19.82
C GLU A 157 -21.08 16.30 -19.75
N ALA A 158 -22.00 16.68 -18.86
CA ALA A 158 -22.32 18.08 -18.57
C ALA A 158 -21.25 18.78 -17.70
N GLY A 159 -20.16 18.06 -17.32
CA GLY A 159 -19.07 18.60 -16.52
C GLY A 159 -19.43 18.92 -15.07
N LYS A 160 -20.46 18.27 -14.50
CA LYS A 160 -20.88 18.48 -13.11
C LYS A 160 -20.22 17.53 -12.12
N LEU A 161 -19.68 16.39 -12.60
CA LEU A 161 -19.07 15.39 -11.74
C LEU A 161 -17.55 15.54 -11.67
N LEU A 162 -17.00 15.19 -10.53
CA LEU A 162 -15.57 15.05 -10.26
C LEU A 162 -15.27 13.63 -9.83
N PHE A 163 -14.08 13.16 -10.20
CA PHE A 163 -13.50 11.92 -9.74
C PHE A 163 -12.32 12.20 -8.80
N GLY A 164 -12.09 11.31 -7.88
CA GLY A 164 -10.87 11.28 -7.09
C GLY A 164 -10.70 9.96 -6.34
N THR A 165 -9.47 9.71 -5.96
CA THR A 165 -9.12 8.77 -4.91
C THR A 165 -9.37 9.42 -3.54
N VAL A 166 -9.13 8.69 -2.47
CA VAL A 166 -9.49 9.15 -1.11
C VAL A 166 -8.78 10.44 -0.73
N ASP A 167 -7.52 10.62 -1.12
CA ASP A 167 -6.76 11.87 -0.93
C ASP A 167 -7.45 13.08 -1.54
N THR A 168 -7.88 12.95 -2.81
CA THR A 168 -8.59 14.01 -3.53
C THR A 168 -9.88 14.39 -2.83
N TRP A 169 -10.64 13.39 -2.37
CA TRP A 169 -11.87 13.60 -1.60
C TRP A 169 -11.59 14.36 -0.29
N LEU A 170 -10.58 13.94 0.47
CA LEU A 170 -10.21 14.61 1.72
C LEU A 170 -9.78 16.06 1.49
N VAL A 171 -8.92 16.32 0.49
CA VAL A 171 -8.51 17.69 0.13
C VAL A 171 -9.71 18.52 -0.30
N TRP A 172 -10.60 17.97 -1.12
CA TRP A 172 -11.86 18.65 -1.54
C TRP A 172 -12.70 19.05 -0.33
N LYS A 173 -12.92 18.13 0.61
CA LYS A 173 -13.68 18.39 1.85
C LYS A 173 -12.99 19.42 2.76
N MET A 174 -11.69 19.26 2.99
CA MET A 174 -10.90 20.14 3.85
C MET A 174 -10.79 21.56 3.30
N THR A 175 -10.83 21.72 1.97
CA THR A 175 -10.78 23.02 1.30
C THR A 175 -12.15 23.58 0.98
N GLN A 176 -13.23 22.90 1.41
CA GLN A 176 -14.62 23.33 1.14
C GLN A 176 -14.93 23.48 -0.35
N GLY A 177 -14.50 22.51 -1.16
CA GLY A 177 -14.75 22.44 -2.59
C GLY A 177 -13.87 23.35 -3.46
N ARG A 178 -12.82 23.95 -2.93
CA ARG A 178 -11.97 24.91 -3.67
C ARG A 178 -10.82 24.27 -4.42
N VAL A 179 -10.37 23.09 -3.99
CA VAL A 179 -9.18 22.43 -4.53
C VAL A 179 -9.54 21.00 -4.93
N HIS A 180 -9.27 20.65 -6.19
CA HIS A 180 -9.48 19.33 -6.77
C HIS A 180 -8.13 18.83 -7.30
N VAL A 181 -7.37 18.15 -6.47
CA VAL A 181 -6.01 17.68 -6.76
C VAL A 181 -5.81 16.27 -6.26
N THR A 182 -4.84 15.60 -6.87
CA THR A 182 -4.20 14.36 -6.39
C THR A 182 -2.69 14.47 -6.56
N ASP A 183 -1.94 13.49 -6.08
CA ASP A 183 -0.51 13.41 -6.31
C ASP A 183 -0.16 12.34 -7.35
N TYR A 184 1.10 12.33 -7.81
CA TYR A 184 1.59 11.37 -8.78
C TYR A 184 1.47 9.93 -8.31
N THR A 185 1.64 9.67 -7.01
CA THR A 185 1.59 8.29 -6.48
C THR A 185 0.18 7.72 -6.52
N ASN A 186 -0.85 8.51 -6.18
CA ASN A 186 -2.24 8.11 -6.30
C ASN A 186 -2.70 8.06 -7.77
N ALA A 187 -2.34 9.06 -8.58
CA ALA A 187 -2.67 9.10 -10.01
C ALA A 187 -2.19 7.85 -10.73
N SER A 188 -0.96 7.40 -10.47
CA SER A 188 -0.37 6.20 -11.08
C SER A 188 -1.11 4.89 -10.77
N ARG A 189 -2.04 4.90 -9.79
CA ARG A 189 -2.83 3.72 -9.41
C ARG A 189 -4.22 3.67 -10.05
N THR A 190 -4.52 4.61 -10.93
CA THR A 190 -5.88 4.75 -11.49
C THR A 190 -6.11 3.95 -12.77
N MET A 191 -5.07 3.49 -13.47
CA MET A 191 -5.13 2.97 -14.85
C MET A 191 -5.50 4.06 -15.88
N LEU A 192 -5.61 5.31 -15.43
CA LEU A 192 -5.98 6.47 -16.26
C LEU A 192 -4.81 7.44 -16.43
N PHE A 193 -3.66 7.16 -15.81
CA PHE A 193 -2.51 8.05 -15.77
C PHE A 193 -1.33 7.46 -16.53
N ASN A 194 -0.80 8.22 -17.49
CA ASN A 194 0.39 7.85 -18.24
C ASN A 194 1.64 8.18 -17.43
N ILE A 195 2.35 7.14 -16.97
CA ILE A 195 3.54 7.32 -16.15
C ILE A 195 4.79 7.70 -16.94
N ASN A 196 4.75 7.67 -18.28
CA ASN A 196 5.85 8.13 -19.13
C ASN A 196 5.78 9.66 -19.32
N ASP A 197 4.57 10.16 -19.62
CA ASP A 197 4.33 11.57 -19.93
C ASP A 197 3.89 12.38 -18.70
N LEU A 198 3.65 11.69 -17.58
CA LEU A 198 3.18 12.26 -16.30
C LEU A 198 1.90 13.10 -16.48
N CYS A 199 0.94 12.58 -17.21
CA CYS A 199 -0.36 13.21 -17.46
C CYS A 199 -1.48 12.16 -17.51
N TRP A 200 -2.72 12.63 -17.44
CA TRP A 200 -3.89 11.76 -17.68
C TRP A 200 -3.83 11.21 -19.10
N ASP A 201 -4.03 9.88 -19.24
CA ASP A 201 -3.95 9.17 -20.52
C ASP A 201 -5.26 9.33 -21.29
N GLN A 202 -5.26 10.19 -22.33
CA GLN A 202 -6.48 10.48 -23.09
C GLN A 202 -7.06 9.23 -23.74
N LYS A 203 -6.20 8.29 -24.21
CA LYS A 203 -6.70 7.07 -24.82
C LYS A 203 -7.43 6.20 -23.79
N MET A 204 -6.89 6.04 -22.58
CA MET A 204 -7.59 5.29 -21.54
C MET A 204 -8.88 5.96 -21.08
N LEU A 205 -8.91 7.29 -21.02
CA LEU A 205 -10.13 8.04 -20.74
C LEU A 205 -11.20 7.79 -21.82
N ASP A 206 -10.82 7.82 -23.10
CA ASP A 206 -11.71 7.57 -24.23
C ASP A 206 -12.21 6.12 -24.25
N GLU A 207 -11.31 5.14 -24.04
CA GLU A 207 -11.64 3.70 -24.02
C GLU A 207 -12.65 3.33 -22.90
N LEU A 208 -12.56 4.03 -21.76
CA LEU A 208 -13.48 3.84 -20.64
C LEU A 208 -14.66 4.81 -20.65
N GLY A 209 -14.72 5.76 -21.61
CA GLY A 209 -15.77 6.76 -21.73
C GLY A 209 -15.82 7.70 -20.52
N ILE A 210 -14.67 8.14 -20.02
CA ILE A 210 -14.56 9.02 -18.86
C ILE A 210 -14.22 10.44 -19.35
N PRO A 211 -15.08 11.44 -19.10
CA PRO A 211 -14.77 12.82 -19.47
C PRO A 211 -13.53 13.35 -18.75
N ALA A 212 -12.58 13.92 -19.48
CA ALA A 212 -11.35 14.51 -18.91
C ALA A 212 -11.63 15.62 -17.89
N SER A 213 -12.79 16.27 -17.97
CA SER A 213 -13.23 17.30 -17.01
C SER A 213 -13.47 16.79 -15.60
N MET A 214 -13.58 15.45 -15.41
CA MET A 214 -13.73 14.83 -14.11
C MET A 214 -12.40 14.69 -13.37
N MET A 215 -11.26 14.80 -14.06
CA MET A 215 -9.96 14.42 -13.53
C MET A 215 -9.36 15.54 -12.67
N PRO A 216 -8.75 15.21 -11.50
CA PRO A 216 -8.06 16.18 -10.66
C PRO A 216 -6.76 16.68 -11.30
N GLU A 217 -6.31 17.87 -10.89
CA GLU A 217 -4.95 18.32 -11.17
C GLU A 217 -3.96 17.42 -10.43
N VAL A 218 -2.90 16.96 -11.13
CA VAL A 218 -1.86 16.10 -10.53
C VAL A 218 -0.68 16.96 -10.12
N LYS A 219 -0.25 16.81 -8.87
CA LYS A 219 0.83 17.60 -8.27
C LYS A 219 1.90 16.71 -7.64
N ARG A 220 3.02 17.32 -7.24
CA ARG A 220 4.06 16.62 -6.50
C ARG A 220 3.54 16.16 -5.13
N SER A 221 4.11 15.11 -4.60
CA SER A 221 3.73 14.57 -3.29
C SER A 221 4.11 15.51 -2.12
N SER A 222 5.08 16.41 -2.33
CA SER A 222 5.48 17.47 -1.38
C SER A 222 5.30 18.83 -2.04
N GLU A 223 4.10 19.43 -1.87
CA GLU A 223 3.71 20.73 -2.44
C GLU A 223 2.54 21.29 -1.65
N ILE A 224 2.38 22.61 -1.57
CA ILE A 224 1.22 23.24 -0.94
C ILE A 224 0.02 23.17 -1.90
N TYR A 225 -0.94 22.31 -1.62
CA TYR A 225 -2.14 22.12 -2.45
C TYR A 225 -3.25 23.13 -2.13
N GLY A 226 -3.35 23.53 -0.87
CA GLY A 226 -4.36 24.45 -0.37
C GLY A 226 -4.26 24.64 1.11
N LYS A 227 -5.26 25.31 1.69
CA LYS A 227 -5.32 25.55 3.14
C LYS A 227 -6.70 25.16 3.67
N THR A 228 -6.72 24.47 4.80
CA THR A 228 -7.93 24.14 5.56
C THR A 228 -8.12 25.10 6.73
N ASN A 229 -9.37 25.24 7.19
CA ASN A 229 -9.70 25.95 8.43
C ASN A 229 -10.09 24.92 9.49
N ILE A 230 -9.25 24.76 10.52
CA ILE A 230 -9.61 23.99 11.72
C ILE A 230 -10.19 24.99 12.73
N GLY A 231 -11.38 24.67 13.25
CA GLY A 231 -12.10 25.56 14.19
C GLY A 231 -13.14 26.48 13.57
N GLY A 232 -13.52 26.30 12.29
CA GLY A 232 -14.62 27.02 11.63
C GLY A 232 -14.26 28.45 11.19
N LYS A 233 -15.29 29.34 11.08
CA LYS A 233 -15.09 30.73 10.67
C LYS A 233 -14.18 31.46 11.68
N GLY A 234 -13.05 31.96 11.20
CA GLY A 234 -12.02 32.61 12.03
C GLY A 234 -10.93 31.67 12.55
N GLY A 235 -11.00 30.36 12.26
CA GLY A 235 -9.96 29.39 12.59
C GLY A 235 -8.66 29.58 11.83
N THR A 236 -7.61 28.91 12.31
CA THR A 236 -6.29 28.95 11.70
C THR A 236 -6.29 28.28 10.32
N ARG A 237 -5.67 28.94 9.34
CA ARG A 237 -5.47 28.38 7.99
C ARG A 237 -4.21 27.57 7.93
N ILE A 238 -4.34 26.25 7.90
CA ILE A 238 -3.23 25.32 7.92
C ILE A 238 -2.99 24.80 6.50
N PRO A 239 -1.76 24.82 5.97
CA PRO A 239 -1.42 24.22 4.68
C PRO A 239 -1.68 22.71 4.68
N ILE A 240 -2.26 22.20 3.58
CA ILE A 240 -2.24 20.79 3.19
C ILE A 240 -1.11 20.68 2.20
N SER A 241 -0.03 19.97 2.54
CA SER A 241 1.22 20.06 1.77
C SER A 241 1.97 18.75 1.58
N GLY A 242 1.40 17.62 1.99
CA GLY A 242 1.91 16.29 1.69
C GLY A 242 0.77 15.37 1.27
N ILE A 243 0.92 14.67 0.14
CA ILE A 243 -0.01 13.61 -0.29
C ILE A 243 0.81 12.46 -0.84
N ALA A 244 0.52 11.25 -0.38
CA ALA A 244 1.02 10.03 -1.02
C ALA A 244 0.10 8.84 -0.73
N GLY A 245 -0.02 7.92 -1.67
CA GLY A 245 -0.64 6.62 -1.43
C GLY A 245 0.07 5.86 -0.31
N ASP A 246 -0.66 5.04 0.43
CA ASP A 246 -0.18 4.41 1.67
C ASP A 246 1.16 3.65 1.50
N GLN A 247 1.31 2.89 0.44
CA GLN A 247 2.53 2.12 0.19
C GLN A 247 3.72 3.02 -0.19
N GLN A 248 3.48 4.09 -0.94
CA GLN A 248 4.48 5.09 -1.30
C GLN A 248 4.85 5.97 -0.10
N ALA A 249 3.87 6.34 0.72
CA ALA A 249 4.12 7.03 1.98
C ALA A 249 4.99 6.18 2.92
N ALA A 250 4.69 4.87 3.04
CA ALA A 250 5.52 3.94 3.81
C ALA A 250 6.96 3.84 3.26
N LEU A 251 7.12 3.78 1.92
CA LEU A 251 8.44 3.76 1.27
C LEU A 251 9.22 5.04 1.64
N TYR A 252 8.56 6.22 1.55
CA TYR A 252 9.16 7.50 1.90
C TYR A 252 9.47 7.62 3.40
N GLY A 253 8.54 7.20 4.26
CA GLY A 253 8.72 7.17 5.71
C GLY A 253 9.85 6.24 6.18
N GLN A 254 10.14 5.21 5.40
CA GLN A 254 11.30 4.33 5.55
C GLN A 254 12.59 4.93 4.94
N MET A 255 12.56 6.17 4.45
CA MET A 255 13.68 6.83 3.76
C MET A 255 14.20 6.09 2.53
N CYS A 256 13.35 5.33 1.86
CA CYS A 256 13.68 4.61 0.62
C CYS A 256 13.47 5.53 -0.59
N VAL A 257 14.28 6.57 -0.71
CA VAL A 257 14.15 7.63 -1.73
C VAL A 257 15.15 7.51 -2.88
N GLU A 258 16.08 6.55 -2.80
CA GLU A 258 17.11 6.31 -3.79
C GLU A 258 16.90 4.94 -4.47
N ALA A 259 17.44 4.82 -5.70
CA ALA A 259 17.37 3.58 -6.46
C ALA A 259 18.01 2.40 -5.71
N GLY A 260 17.30 1.26 -5.66
CA GLY A 260 17.73 0.03 -4.97
C GLY A 260 17.34 -0.03 -3.50
N GLN A 261 16.79 1.04 -2.95
CA GLN A 261 16.20 0.99 -1.61
C GLN A 261 14.80 0.40 -1.68
N ALA A 262 14.49 -0.53 -0.78
CA ALA A 262 13.24 -1.26 -0.78
C ALA A 262 12.65 -1.39 0.63
N LYS A 263 11.32 -1.44 0.67
CA LYS A 263 10.59 -1.74 1.88
C LYS A 263 9.64 -2.93 1.68
N ASN A 264 9.32 -3.61 2.78
CA ASN A 264 8.23 -4.58 2.85
C ASN A 264 7.35 -4.31 4.06
N THR A 265 6.06 -4.10 3.83
CA THR A 265 5.05 -4.00 4.89
C THR A 265 4.46 -5.38 5.12
N TYR A 266 4.69 -5.96 6.31
CA TYR A 266 4.18 -7.26 6.74
C TYR A 266 2.85 -7.09 7.47
N GLY A 267 1.77 -7.00 6.72
CA GLY A 267 0.38 -6.97 7.21
C GLY A 267 -0.33 -8.31 7.03
N THR A 268 -1.61 -8.28 6.70
CA THR A 268 -2.39 -9.46 6.27
C THR A 268 -1.73 -10.15 5.09
N GLY A 269 -1.33 -9.38 4.07
CA GLY A 269 -0.36 -9.73 3.03
C GLY A 269 0.97 -9.02 3.24
N CYS A 270 1.88 -9.14 2.26
CA CYS A 270 3.10 -8.35 2.24
C CYS A 270 3.12 -7.48 0.99
N PHE A 271 3.44 -6.19 1.15
CA PHE A 271 3.52 -5.24 0.05
C PHE A 271 4.95 -4.70 -0.05
N LEU A 272 5.60 -5.08 -1.14
CA LEU A 272 6.99 -4.75 -1.40
C LEU A 272 7.07 -3.64 -2.45
N LEU A 273 7.84 -2.61 -2.15
CA LEU A 273 8.20 -1.58 -3.12
C LEU A 273 9.72 -1.42 -3.14
N MET A 274 10.28 -1.34 -4.36
CA MET A 274 11.67 -0.97 -4.60
C MET A 274 11.71 0.30 -5.44
N ASN A 275 12.36 1.34 -4.93
CA ASN A 275 12.61 2.56 -5.68
C ASN A 275 13.60 2.26 -6.82
N THR A 276 13.27 2.65 -8.05
CA THR A 276 14.14 2.50 -9.23
C THR A 276 14.70 3.83 -9.73
N GLY A 277 14.46 4.92 -8.98
CA GLY A 277 14.95 6.26 -9.31
C GLY A 277 14.17 6.91 -10.45
N GLN A 278 14.89 7.53 -11.38
CA GLN A 278 14.30 8.24 -12.51
C GLN A 278 14.08 7.35 -13.75
N GLU A 279 14.47 6.10 -13.68
CA GLU A 279 14.32 5.15 -14.78
C GLU A 279 13.09 4.26 -14.57
N LYS A 280 12.20 4.29 -15.56
CA LYS A 280 11.06 3.37 -15.61
C LYS A 280 11.55 1.97 -15.94
N VAL A 281 11.27 1.03 -15.06
CA VAL A 281 11.51 -0.41 -15.28
C VAL A 281 10.20 -1.07 -15.64
N THR A 282 10.10 -1.68 -16.84
CA THR A 282 8.96 -2.51 -17.21
C THR A 282 9.25 -3.95 -16.79
N SER A 283 8.41 -4.49 -15.90
CA SER A 283 8.59 -5.84 -15.39
C SER A 283 8.28 -6.91 -16.44
N THR A 284 9.12 -7.94 -16.48
CA THR A 284 8.90 -9.19 -17.22
C THR A 284 8.56 -10.37 -16.28
N HIS A 285 8.59 -10.13 -14.97
CA HIS A 285 8.33 -11.13 -13.93
C HIS A 285 7.01 -10.87 -13.17
N GLY A 286 6.07 -10.15 -13.79
CA GLY A 286 4.75 -9.96 -13.22
C GLY A 286 4.67 -8.91 -12.08
N LEU A 287 5.65 -8.02 -11.96
CA LEU A 287 5.57 -6.90 -11.03
C LEU A 287 4.84 -5.70 -11.65
N LEU A 288 4.35 -4.82 -10.82
CA LEU A 288 3.79 -3.54 -11.26
C LEU A 288 4.88 -2.48 -11.29
N THR A 289 4.80 -1.57 -12.26
CA THR A 289 5.56 -0.33 -12.24
C THR A 289 4.64 0.80 -11.79
N THR A 290 5.07 1.58 -10.82
CA THR A 290 4.28 2.66 -10.24
C THR A 290 5.15 3.89 -9.99
N LEU A 291 4.53 5.01 -9.63
CA LEU A 291 5.27 6.19 -9.20
C LEU A 291 5.41 6.20 -7.68
N ALA A 292 6.56 6.63 -7.22
CA ALA A 292 6.92 6.86 -5.83
C ALA A 292 7.42 8.30 -5.67
N CYS A 293 7.89 8.65 -4.46
CA CYS A 293 8.42 9.97 -4.16
C CYS A 293 9.95 9.94 -4.18
N GLY A 294 10.55 10.86 -4.91
CA GLY A 294 11.96 11.21 -4.78
C GLY A 294 12.24 12.06 -3.53
N PRO A 295 13.52 12.41 -3.26
CA PRO A 295 13.93 13.08 -2.01
C PRO A 295 13.17 14.37 -1.68
N ALA A 296 12.77 15.16 -2.67
CA ALA A 296 11.99 16.40 -2.50
C ALA A 296 10.51 16.24 -2.87
N GLY A 297 9.97 15.01 -2.87
CA GLY A 297 8.59 14.71 -3.22
C GLY A 297 8.27 14.82 -4.71
N GLU A 298 9.28 14.91 -5.59
CA GLU A 298 9.15 14.78 -7.03
C GLU A 298 8.84 13.33 -7.41
N PRO A 299 8.23 13.08 -8.59
CA PRO A 299 7.97 11.71 -9.03
C PRO A 299 9.26 10.93 -9.26
N ALA A 300 9.29 9.71 -8.77
CA ALA A 300 10.29 8.68 -9.04
C ALA A 300 9.56 7.39 -9.43
N TYR A 301 10.25 6.43 -10.04
CA TYR A 301 9.66 5.13 -10.34
C TYR A 301 9.93 4.12 -9.24
N ALA A 302 9.01 3.17 -9.12
CA ALA A 302 9.17 2.01 -8.24
C ALA A 302 8.59 0.74 -8.88
N LEU A 303 9.18 -0.40 -8.56
CA LEU A 303 8.57 -1.71 -8.78
C LEU A 303 7.75 -2.09 -7.53
N GLU A 304 6.57 -2.63 -7.74
CA GLU A 304 5.69 -3.13 -6.69
C GLU A 304 5.35 -4.61 -6.91
N GLY A 305 5.47 -5.40 -5.84
CA GLY A 305 4.99 -6.77 -5.79
C GLY A 305 4.21 -7.02 -4.51
N ALA A 306 3.15 -7.83 -4.63
CA ALA A 306 2.29 -8.19 -3.52
C ALA A 306 2.35 -9.69 -3.24
N VAL A 307 2.49 -10.04 -1.97
CA VAL A 307 2.28 -11.38 -1.43
C VAL A 307 0.94 -11.36 -0.71
N PHE A 308 -0.02 -12.18 -1.18
CA PHE A 308 -1.39 -12.11 -0.67
C PHE A 308 -1.53 -12.62 0.76
N MET A 309 -0.71 -13.59 1.14
CA MET A 309 -0.79 -14.29 2.42
C MET A 309 0.50 -14.08 3.25
N GLY A 310 0.52 -13.00 4.03
CA GLY A 310 1.55 -12.71 5.02
C GLY A 310 1.10 -13.11 6.43
N GLY A 311 0.79 -12.14 7.28
CA GLY A 311 0.29 -12.37 8.65
C GLY A 311 -1.01 -13.17 8.72
N ALA A 312 -1.84 -13.14 7.66
CA ALA A 312 -3.03 -13.98 7.54
C ALA A 312 -2.70 -15.49 7.65
N SER A 313 -1.50 -15.91 7.24
CA SER A 313 -1.06 -17.31 7.40
C SER A 313 -0.94 -17.70 8.88
N ILE A 314 -0.49 -16.78 9.72
CA ILE A 314 -0.39 -17.00 11.17
C ILE A 314 -1.77 -16.95 11.83
N GLN A 315 -2.66 -16.05 11.36
CA GLN A 315 -4.06 -16.02 11.81
C GLN A 315 -4.74 -17.36 11.50
N TRP A 316 -4.52 -17.93 10.32
CA TRP A 316 -5.04 -19.25 9.96
C TRP A 316 -4.56 -20.36 10.91
N LEU A 317 -3.28 -20.36 11.32
CA LEU A 317 -2.76 -21.32 12.33
C LEU A 317 -3.47 -21.16 13.68
N ARG A 318 -3.86 -19.92 14.05
CA ARG A 318 -4.57 -19.60 15.28
C ARG A 318 -6.05 -19.96 15.19
N ASP A 319 -6.74 -19.48 14.16
CA ASP A 319 -8.20 -19.44 14.11
C ASP A 319 -8.80 -20.74 13.58
N GLU A 320 -8.14 -21.36 12.58
CA GLU A 320 -8.65 -22.56 11.92
C GLU A 320 -7.96 -23.85 12.41
N LEU A 321 -6.61 -23.87 12.40
CA LEU A 321 -5.88 -25.05 12.90
C LEU A 321 -5.82 -25.10 14.44
N LYS A 322 -6.00 -23.96 15.13
CA LYS A 322 -6.01 -23.84 16.60
C LYS A 322 -4.73 -24.40 17.26
N ILE A 323 -3.59 -24.24 16.57
CA ILE A 323 -2.28 -24.63 17.10
C ILE A 323 -1.48 -23.46 17.68
N LEU A 324 -2.07 -22.26 17.68
CA LEU A 324 -1.61 -21.05 18.34
C LEU A 324 -2.75 -20.43 19.15
N ASN A 325 -2.46 -19.77 20.28
CA ASN A 325 -3.44 -18.97 21.02
C ASN A 325 -3.43 -17.51 20.54
N GLY A 326 -2.25 -16.96 20.25
CA GLY A 326 -2.05 -15.63 19.72
C GLY A 326 -1.01 -15.65 18.58
N ALA A 327 -1.02 -14.63 17.72
CA ALA A 327 -0.02 -14.52 16.64
C ALA A 327 1.39 -14.32 17.22
N GLU A 328 1.50 -13.64 18.35
CA GLU A 328 2.72 -13.39 19.13
C GLU A 328 3.40 -14.67 19.60
N ASP A 329 2.65 -15.75 19.85
CA ASP A 329 3.19 -17.03 20.27
C ASP A 329 3.99 -17.73 19.15
N SER A 330 3.82 -17.31 17.90
CA SER A 330 4.44 -17.97 16.74
C SER A 330 5.96 -17.99 16.81
N GLU A 331 6.60 -16.92 17.29
CA GLU A 331 8.06 -16.87 17.50
C GLU A 331 8.52 -17.93 18.52
N TYR A 332 7.82 -17.98 19.66
CA TYR A 332 8.15 -18.93 20.73
C TYR A 332 8.09 -20.38 20.24
N PHE A 333 7.02 -20.76 19.57
CA PHE A 333 6.87 -22.14 19.08
C PHE A 333 7.81 -22.46 17.92
N ALA A 334 8.06 -21.53 17.00
CA ALA A 334 9.01 -21.72 15.90
C ALA A 334 10.44 -21.95 16.39
N THR A 335 10.82 -21.33 17.51
CA THR A 335 12.17 -21.47 18.12
C THR A 335 12.34 -22.72 18.99
N LYS A 336 11.27 -23.52 19.23
CA LYS A 336 11.34 -24.81 19.93
C LYS A 336 11.94 -25.92 19.09
N VAL A 337 12.11 -25.71 17.80
CA VAL A 337 12.71 -26.66 16.86
C VAL A 337 13.82 -25.96 16.09
N ASP A 338 14.91 -26.67 15.81
CA ASP A 338 16.08 -26.09 15.14
C ASP A 338 15.85 -25.86 13.64
N THR A 339 14.97 -26.63 13.02
CA THR A 339 14.64 -26.55 11.60
C THR A 339 13.16 -26.86 11.39
N SER A 340 12.62 -26.57 10.21
CA SER A 340 11.29 -27.03 9.77
C SER A 340 11.23 -28.54 9.47
N ASN A 341 12.33 -29.28 9.68
CA ASN A 341 12.45 -30.72 9.43
C ASN A 341 12.05 -31.14 8.01
N GLY A 342 12.36 -30.28 7.02
CA GLY A 342 12.01 -30.49 5.61
C GLY A 342 10.57 -30.19 5.24
N VAL A 343 9.78 -29.64 6.17
CA VAL A 343 8.43 -29.16 5.90
C VAL A 343 8.49 -27.78 5.24
N TYR A 344 7.69 -27.59 4.22
CA TYR A 344 7.41 -26.30 3.58
C TYR A 344 5.90 -26.05 3.57
N VAL A 345 5.50 -24.84 3.94
CA VAL A 345 4.10 -24.37 3.84
C VAL A 345 4.06 -23.28 2.80
N VAL A 346 3.29 -23.52 1.74
CA VAL A 346 2.97 -22.53 0.70
C VAL A 346 1.59 -21.98 1.01
N PRO A 347 1.47 -20.76 1.56
CA PRO A 347 0.19 -20.24 2.02
C PRO A 347 -0.62 -19.59 0.88
N ALA A 348 -0.91 -20.35 -0.18
CA ALA A 348 -1.66 -19.90 -1.34
C ALA A 348 -3.18 -20.01 -1.13
N PHE A 349 -3.72 -19.52 0.02
CA PHE A 349 -5.14 -19.70 0.35
C PHE A 349 -6.08 -18.94 -0.59
N THR A 350 -5.60 -17.86 -1.21
CA THR A 350 -6.31 -17.06 -2.21
C THR A 350 -5.54 -17.00 -3.54
N GLY A 351 -4.78 -18.06 -3.85
CA GLY A 351 -3.84 -18.08 -4.97
C GLY A 351 -2.47 -17.52 -4.61
N LEU A 352 -1.58 -17.51 -5.59
CA LEU A 352 -0.24 -16.92 -5.52
C LEU A 352 -0.21 -15.57 -6.24
N GLY A 353 0.32 -14.55 -5.60
CA GLY A 353 0.59 -13.24 -6.20
C GLY A 353 1.89 -13.23 -7.01
N ALA A 354 2.54 -12.06 -7.08
CA ALA A 354 3.81 -11.90 -7.77
C ALA A 354 4.89 -12.83 -7.18
N PRO A 355 5.77 -13.40 -8.01
CA PRO A 355 5.83 -13.33 -9.47
C PRO A 355 5.01 -14.41 -10.20
N TYR A 356 4.25 -15.23 -9.49
CA TYR A 356 3.61 -16.44 -10.05
C TYR A 356 2.27 -16.17 -10.73
N TRP A 357 1.44 -15.27 -10.17
CA TRP A 357 0.09 -14.92 -10.67
C TRP A 357 -0.80 -16.13 -10.96
N ASP A 358 -0.83 -17.07 -10.02
CA ASP A 358 -1.65 -18.28 -10.10
C ASP A 358 -2.86 -18.17 -9.16
N ALA A 359 -4.02 -17.78 -9.70
CA ALA A 359 -5.25 -17.61 -8.93
C ALA A 359 -5.87 -18.94 -8.44
N TYR A 360 -5.49 -20.06 -9.06
CA TYR A 360 -6.03 -21.38 -8.76
C TYR A 360 -5.14 -22.19 -7.81
N ALA A 361 -3.88 -21.79 -7.59
CA ALA A 361 -3.04 -22.40 -6.57
C ALA A 361 -3.73 -22.36 -5.20
N ARG A 362 -3.54 -23.40 -4.40
CA ARG A 362 -4.10 -23.50 -3.05
C ARG A 362 -3.03 -23.78 -2.03
N GLY A 363 -3.35 -23.45 -0.76
CA GLY A 363 -2.47 -23.69 0.36
C GLY A 363 -1.97 -25.14 0.39
N THR A 364 -0.65 -25.32 0.44
CA THR A 364 -0.01 -26.62 0.31
C THR A 364 1.03 -26.84 1.40
N ILE A 365 1.01 -28.00 2.04
CA ILE A 365 2.02 -28.42 3.01
C ILE A 365 2.72 -29.66 2.45
N VAL A 366 4.03 -29.60 2.28
CA VAL A 366 4.84 -30.71 1.80
C VAL A 366 5.96 -31.09 2.77
N GLY A 367 6.51 -32.28 2.63
CA GLY A 367 7.64 -32.75 3.46
C GLY A 367 7.23 -33.31 4.82
N LEU A 368 5.95 -33.66 5.03
CA LEU A 368 5.48 -34.25 6.27
C LEU A 368 6.06 -35.66 6.47
N THR A 369 6.65 -35.87 7.64
CA THR A 369 7.09 -37.19 8.12
C THR A 369 6.53 -37.46 9.50
N ARG A 370 6.64 -38.69 10.01
CA ARG A 370 6.12 -39.04 11.33
C ARG A 370 6.77 -38.24 12.49
N GLY A 371 7.92 -37.65 12.28
CA GLY A 371 8.62 -36.81 13.28
C GLY A 371 8.21 -35.33 13.28
N VAL A 372 7.29 -34.91 12.38
CA VAL A 372 6.82 -33.53 12.31
C VAL A 372 5.74 -33.30 13.36
N ASN A 373 5.83 -32.18 14.07
CA ASN A 373 4.83 -31.71 15.02
C ASN A 373 4.39 -30.28 14.71
N SER A 374 3.47 -29.71 15.50
CA SER A 374 2.93 -28.37 15.30
C SER A 374 4.00 -27.26 15.23
N ASN A 375 5.08 -27.39 16.04
CA ASN A 375 6.15 -26.38 16.02
C ASN A 375 6.87 -26.30 14.67
N HIS A 376 7.05 -27.45 14.00
CA HIS A 376 7.63 -27.49 12.64
C HIS A 376 6.71 -26.82 11.62
N ILE A 377 5.38 -27.01 11.74
CA ILE A 377 4.39 -26.36 10.86
C ILE A 377 4.37 -24.84 11.08
N ILE A 378 4.35 -24.40 12.35
CA ILE A 378 4.40 -22.98 12.70
C ILE A 378 5.66 -22.33 12.13
N ARG A 379 6.83 -22.96 12.34
CA ARG A 379 8.10 -22.51 11.79
C ARG A 379 8.08 -22.45 10.26
N ALA A 380 7.64 -23.52 9.60
CA ALA A 380 7.57 -23.59 8.15
C ALA A 380 6.62 -22.52 7.54
N THR A 381 5.57 -22.15 8.27
CA THR A 381 4.66 -21.05 7.86
C THR A 381 5.36 -19.70 7.90
N LEU A 382 6.10 -19.38 8.97
CA LEU A 382 6.92 -18.16 9.04
C LEU A 382 8.01 -18.15 7.97
N GLU A 383 8.71 -19.27 7.76
CA GLU A 383 9.69 -19.43 6.69
C GLU A 383 9.05 -19.22 5.31
N GLY A 384 7.82 -19.70 5.09
CA GLY A 384 7.06 -19.53 3.86
C GLY A 384 6.75 -18.06 3.53
N ILE A 385 6.45 -17.24 4.53
CA ILE A 385 6.27 -15.78 4.36
C ILE A 385 7.57 -15.14 3.85
N ALA A 386 8.70 -15.51 4.46
CA ALA A 386 10.00 -14.98 4.08
C ALA A 386 10.46 -15.44 2.68
N TYR A 387 10.16 -16.67 2.29
CA TYR A 387 10.46 -17.17 0.95
C TYR A 387 9.64 -16.45 -0.13
N GLN A 388 8.36 -16.18 0.08
CA GLN A 388 7.54 -15.40 -0.86
C GLN A 388 8.11 -13.98 -1.04
N THR A 389 8.54 -13.35 0.05
CA THR A 389 9.22 -12.05 0.02
C THR A 389 10.51 -12.12 -0.84
N ARG A 390 11.31 -13.18 -0.69
CA ARG A 390 12.49 -13.41 -1.52
C ARG A 390 12.12 -13.57 -3.00
N ASP A 391 11.09 -14.34 -3.34
CA ASP A 391 10.65 -14.52 -4.72
C ASP A 391 10.34 -13.17 -5.41
N VAL A 392 9.66 -12.27 -4.70
CA VAL A 392 9.34 -10.92 -5.20
C VAL A 392 10.60 -10.06 -5.35
N LEU A 393 11.49 -10.05 -4.35
CA LEU A 393 12.72 -9.24 -4.40
C LEU A 393 13.72 -9.76 -5.44
N ASP A 394 13.82 -11.08 -5.64
CA ASP A 394 14.61 -11.66 -6.72
C ASP A 394 14.08 -11.22 -8.10
N ALA A 395 12.74 -11.16 -8.26
CA ALA A 395 12.11 -10.63 -9.48
C ALA A 395 12.39 -9.13 -9.67
N MET A 396 12.31 -8.32 -8.60
CA MET A 396 12.64 -6.88 -8.65
C MET A 396 14.08 -6.64 -9.09
N GLN A 397 15.03 -7.39 -8.54
CA GLN A 397 16.43 -7.29 -8.91
C GLN A 397 16.69 -7.77 -10.35
N ALA A 398 16.01 -8.83 -10.79
CA ALA A 398 16.13 -9.35 -12.16
C ALA A 398 15.60 -8.35 -13.20
N ASP A 399 14.46 -7.71 -12.94
CA ASP A 399 13.87 -6.74 -13.86
C ASP A 399 14.61 -5.41 -13.89
N SER A 400 15.05 -4.92 -12.72
CA SER A 400 15.72 -3.61 -12.62
C SER A 400 17.21 -3.65 -12.90
N GLY A 401 17.85 -4.80 -12.73
CA GLY A 401 19.32 -4.90 -12.72
C GLY A 401 19.96 -4.26 -11.48
N ILE A 402 19.14 -3.76 -10.52
CA ILE A 402 19.61 -3.07 -9.31
C ILE A 402 19.69 -4.09 -8.17
N LYS A 403 20.85 -4.13 -7.50
CA LYS A 403 21.03 -4.98 -6.33
C LYS A 403 20.43 -4.35 -5.09
N LEU A 404 19.67 -5.15 -4.32
CA LEU A 404 19.12 -4.72 -3.03
C LEU A 404 20.26 -4.44 -2.04
N GLY A 405 20.31 -3.24 -1.47
CA GLY A 405 21.28 -2.85 -0.45
C GLY A 405 20.90 -3.37 0.94
N ASN A 406 19.68 -3.06 1.37
CA ASN A 406 19.05 -3.57 2.60
C ASN A 406 17.52 -3.59 2.39
N LEU A 407 16.82 -4.32 3.25
CA LEU A 407 15.36 -4.33 3.28
C LEU A 407 14.85 -3.60 4.52
N ARG A 408 14.10 -2.55 4.32
CA ARG A 408 13.34 -1.87 5.38
C ARG A 408 12.02 -2.59 5.61
N VAL A 409 11.63 -2.76 6.88
CA VAL A 409 10.43 -3.54 7.20
C VAL A 409 9.53 -2.81 8.17
N ASP A 410 8.22 -2.99 7.99
CA ASP A 410 7.17 -2.46 8.87
C ASP A 410 5.94 -3.37 8.88
N GLY A 411 4.91 -2.98 9.64
CA GLY A 411 3.69 -3.77 9.82
C GLY A 411 3.75 -4.67 11.06
N GLY A 412 2.60 -5.25 11.41
CA GLY A 412 2.46 -5.97 12.69
C GLY A 412 3.35 -7.20 12.86
N ALA A 413 3.63 -7.94 11.79
CA ALA A 413 4.39 -9.17 11.87
C ALA A 413 5.92 -8.95 12.03
N VAL A 414 6.43 -7.72 11.88
CA VAL A 414 7.86 -7.43 12.07
C VAL A 414 8.31 -7.53 13.53
N ALA A 415 7.37 -7.55 14.48
CA ALA A 415 7.65 -7.82 15.89
C ALA A 415 8.27 -9.21 16.11
N ASN A 416 8.02 -10.16 15.21
CA ASN A 416 8.56 -11.52 15.27
C ASN A 416 10.04 -11.52 14.83
N ASN A 417 10.95 -11.67 15.80
CA ASN A 417 12.39 -11.64 15.53
C ASN A 417 12.87 -12.87 14.74
N PHE A 418 12.22 -14.02 14.93
CA PHE A 418 12.55 -15.21 14.14
C PHE A 418 12.26 -14.97 12.65
N LEU A 419 11.09 -14.41 12.33
CA LEU A 419 10.74 -14.09 10.94
C LEU A 419 11.73 -13.09 10.33
N MET A 420 12.09 -12.03 11.06
CA MET A 420 13.01 -10.99 10.57
C MET A 420 14.44 -11.54 10.38
N GLN A 421 14.94 -12.36 11.32
CA GLN A 421 16.23 -13.00 11.16
C GLN A 421 16.24 -13.98 9.97
N PHE A 422 15.21 -14.80 9.85
CA PHE A 422 15.08 -15.73 8.72
C PHE A 422 14.97 -15.00 7.39
N GLN A 423 14.29 -13.86 7.37
CA GLN A 423 14.20 -12.99 6.17
C GLN A 423 15.58 -12.47 5.76
N SER A 424 16.39 -12.02 6.72
CA SER A 424 17.78 -11.60 6.48
C SER A 424 18.63 -12.76 5.95
N ASP A 425 18.53 -13.92 6.58
CA ASP A 425 19.27 -15.13 6.19
C ASP A 425 18.93 -15.57 4.76
N VAL A 426 17.63 -15.61 4.41
CA VAL A 426 17.20 -16.11 3.10
C VAL A 426 17.49 -15.11 1.97
N LEU A 427 17.52 -13.82 2.25
CA LEU A 427 17.88 -12.77 1.28
C LEU A 427 19.38 -12.59 1.15
N ASN A 428 20.17 -13.00 2.15
CA ASN A 428 21.58 -12.62 2.31
C ASN A 428 21.77 -11.08 2.30
N THR A 429 20.89 -10.38 3.01
CA THR A 429 20.84 -8.92 3.04
C THR A 429 20.35 -8.47 4.40
N GLU A 430 20.86 -7.35 4.90
CA GLU A 430 20.41 -6.77 6.15
C GLU A 430 18.92 -6.43 6.10
N VAL A 431 18.23 -6.73 7.21
CA VAL A 431 16.82 -6.32 7.42
C VAL A 431 16.80 -5.29 8.55
N HIS A 432 16.25 -4.11 8.26
CA HIS A 432 16.21 -2.97 9.15
C HIS A 432 14.79 -2.74 9.67
N ARG A 433 14.58 -2.91 10.97
CA ARG A 433 13.32 -2.61 11.64
C ARG A 433 13.41 -1.24 12.31
N PRO A 434 12.52 -0.28 11.98
CA PRO A 434 12.48 1.02 12.64
C PRO A 434 11.91 0.91 14.06
N GLN A 435 12.27 1.86 14.92
CA GLN A 435 11.68 1.97 16.25
C GLN A 435 10.20 2.39 16.19
N VAL A 436 9.86 3.28 15.26
CA VAL A 436 8.48 3.72 15.02
C VAL A 436 7.90 2.92 13.87
N THR A 437 6.83 2.17 14.14
CA THR A 437 6.18 1.29 13.16
C THR A 437 5.13 2.02 12.30
N GLU A 438 4.76 3.25 12.65
CA GLU A 438 3.77 4.09 11.94
C GLU A 438 4.36 4.79 10.71
N VAL A 439 5.20 4.09 9.96
CA VAL A 439 6.00 4.67 8.86
C VAL A 439 5.16 5.29 7.75
N THR A 440 3.95 4.81 7.52
CA THR A 440 3.01 5.38 6.54
C THR A 440 2.62 6.82 6.91
N ALA A 441 2.23 7.03 8.17
CA ALA A 441 1.92 8.36 8.69
C ALA A 441 3.16 9.26 8.71
N LEU A 442 4.34 8.71 9.09
CA LEU A 442 5.60 9.44 9.04
C LEU A 442 5.90 9.94 7.63
N GLY A 443 5.74 9.12 6.60
CA GLY A 443 5.98 9.52 5.21
C GLY A 443 5.13 10.72 4.78
N ALA A 444 3.84 10.70 5.08
CA ALA A 444 2.95 11.82 4.79
C ALA A 444 3.33 13.09 5.57
N ALA A 445 3.73 12.93 6.84
CA ALA A 445 4.21 14.06 7.66
C ALA A 445 5.50 14.67 7.12
N TYR A 446 6.45 13.82 6.70
CA TYR A 446 7.73 14.26 6.14
C TYR A 446 7.53 15.06 4.85
N LEU A 447 6.73 14.54 3.91
CA LEU A 447 6.36 15.24 2.69
C LEU A 447 5.72 16.60 3.00
N ALA A 448 4.81 16.64 3.96
CA ALA A 448 4.14 17.88 4.35
C ALA A 448 5.08 18.89 5.01
N GLY A 449 5.96 18.43 5.88
CA GLY A 449 6.90 19.28 6.60
C GLY A 449 7.97 19.87 5.69
N LEU A 450 8.50 19.08 4.74
CA LEU A 450 9.46 19.54 3.74
C LEU A 450 8.87 20.63 2.85
N ALA A 451 7.62 20.49 2.39
CA ALA A 451 6.96 21.46 1.53
C ALA A 451 6.78 22.84 2.17
N VAL A 452 6.77 22.93 3.51
CA VAL A 452 6.62 24.20 4.24
C VAL A 452 7.90 24.65 4.95
N GLY A 453 9.02 23.94 4.76
CA GLY A 453 10.30 24.24 5.42
C GLY A 453 10.27 24.01 6.93
N TYR A 454 9.47 23.04 7.40
CA TYR A 454 9.49 22.60 8.79
C TYR A 454 10.72 21.76 9.09
N TRP A 455 11.13 20.93 8.14
CA TRP A 455 12.44 20.30 8.03
C TRP A 455 13.13 20.80 6.77
N ASP A 456 14.43 20.97 6.84
CA ASP A 456 15.22 21.58 5.76
C ASP A 456 15.47 20.61 4.60
N SER A 457 15.62 19.31 4.88
CA SER A 457 15.92 18.28 3.89
C SER A 457 15.55 16.87 4.37
N ILE A 458 15.56 15.91 3.43
CA ILE A 458 15.43 14.48 3.75
C ILE A 458 16.60 13.99 4.61
N ASP A 459 17.81 14.55 4.45
CA ASP A 459 18.99 14.18 5.23
C ASP A 459 18.80 14.51 6.71
N GLU A 460 18.15 15.64 7.02
CA GLU A 460 17.78 15.97 8.41
C GLU A 460 16.89 14.90 9.02
N LEU A 461 15.90 14.42 8.25
CA LEU A 461 14.98 13.38 8.69
C LEU A 461 15.66 12.02 8.81
N GLN A 462 16.57 11.67 7.90
CA GLN A 462 17.36 10.44 7.98
C GLN A 462 18.20 10.39 9.27
N ASN A 463 18.78 11.53 9.68
CA ASN A 463 19.54 11.62 10.92
C ASN A 463 18.66 11.49 12.20
N LYS A 464 17.34 11.71 12.08
CA LYS A 464 16.37 11.53 13.18
C LYS A 464 15.78 10.12 13.21
N ALA A 465 15.87 9.36 12.11
CA ALA A 465 15.34 8.02 12.02
C ALA A 465 16.13 7.05 12.89
N VAL A 466 15.46 6.42 13.85
CA VAL A 466 16.06 5.45 14.78
C VAL A 466 15.64 4.04 14.40
N LEU A 467 16.63 3.15 14.24
CA LEU A 467 16.37 1.73 14.10
C LEU A 467 16.18 1.08 15.48
N ASP A 468 15.17 0.24 15.60
CA ASP A 468 15.03 -0.67 16.75
C ASP A 468 16.07 -1.79 16.65
N ARG A 469 16.19 -2.40 15.45
CA ARG A 469 17.12 -3.50 15.24
C ARG A 469 17.49 -3.68 13.77
N THR A 470 18.77 -4.01 13.55
CA THR A 470 19.29 -4.58 12.31
C THR A 470 19.48 -6.08 12.46
N PHE A 471 18.97 -6.86 11.53
CA PHE A 471 19.18 -8.30 11.44
C PHE A 471 20.17 -8.56 10.31
N GLU A 472 21.32 -9.11 10.65
CA GLU A 472 22.38 -9.48 9.71
C GLU A 472 22.23 -10.93 9.27
N PRO A 473 22.59 -11.30 8.02
CA PRO A 473 22.51 -12.68 7.55
C PRO A 473 23.56 -13.56 8.20
N HIS A 474 23.15 -14.73 8.69
CA HIS A 474 24.01 -15.71 9.36
C HIS A 474 24.17 -17.03 8.58
N ASP A 475 23.26 -17.32 7.63
CA ASP A 475 23.32 -18.57 6.87
C ASP A 475 24.41 -18.51 5.78
N ASP A 476 25.19 -19.59 5.66
CA ASP A 476 26.07 -19.77 4.53
C ASP A 476 25.28 -19.97 3.20
N GLU A 477 25.97 -19.77 2.10
CA GLU A 477 25.36 -19.82 0.77
C GLU A 477 24.78 -21.21 0.45
N GLU A 478 25.46 -22.29 0.84
CA GLU A 478 25.02 -23.66 0.57
C GLU A 478 23.69 -23.97 1.28
N LYS A 479 23.60 -23.62 2.57
CA LYS A 479 22.40 -23.80 3.39
C LYS A 479 21.23 -22.98 2.86
N ARG A 480 21.47 -21.69 2.53
CA ARG A 480 20.48 -20.78 1.95
C ARG A 480 19.94 -21.33 0.63
N ASN A 481 20.82 -21.72 -0.31
CA ASN A 481 20.44 -22.22 -1.61
C ASN A 481 19.70 -23.56 -1.52
N ARG A 482 20.11 -24.46 -0.63
CA ARG A 482 19.44 -25.75 -0.38
C ARG A 482 18.00 -25.53 0.11
N ARG A 483 17.79 -24.63 1.09
CA ARG A 483 16.47 -24.28 1.62
C ARG A 483 15.58 -23.67 0.54
N TYR A 484 16.09 -22.70 -0.20
CA TYR A 484 15.32 -22.04 -1.25
C TYR A 484 14.97 -22.96 -2.43
N LYS A 485 15.85 -23.89 -2.79
CA LYS A 485 15.54 -24.94 -3.77
C LYS A 485 14.40 -25.86 -3.30
N GLY A 486 14.33 -26.11 -1.99
CA GLY A 486 13.20 -26.82 -1.38
C GLY A 486 11.90 -26.04 -1.49
N TRP A 487 11.94 -24.72 -1.20
CA TRP A 487 10.80 -23.83 -1.38
C TRP A 487 10.27 -23.82 -2.81
N LYS A 488 11.13 -23.64 -3.81
CA LYS A 488 10.72 -23.64 -5.23
C LYS A 488 10.03 -24.94 -5.65
N ARG A 489 10.44 -26.09 -5.08
CA ARG A 489 9.74 -27.38 -5.30
C ARG A 489 8.37 -27.40 -4.63
N ALA A 490 8.24 -26.83 -3.42
CA ALA A 490 6.96 -26.75 -2.73
C ALA A 490 5.95 -25.85 -3.50
N VAL A 491 6.43 -24.72 -4.00
CA VAL A 491 5.61 -23.86 -4.88
C VAL A 491 5.13 -24.61 -6.11
N LYS A 492 6.02 -25.38 -6.75
CA LYS A 492 5.62 -26.19 -7.92
C LYS A 492 4.54 -27.21 -7.59
N CYS A 493 4.54 -27.80 -6.38
CA CYS A 493 3.46 -28.68 -5.94
C CYS A 493 2.11 -27.92 -5.84
N ALA A 494 2.13 -26.69 -5.30
CA ALA A 494 0.92 -25.86 -5.21
C ALA A 494 0.38 -25.47 -6.60
N GLN A 495 1.26 -25.18 -7.56
CA GLN A 495 0.89 -24.90 -8.95
C GLN A 495 0.37 -26.14 -9.69
N THR A 496 0.99 -27.30 -9.48
CA THR A 496 0.51 -28.56 -10.10
C THR A 496 -0.90 -28.93 -9.62
N TRP A 497 -1.27 -28.55 -8.40
CA TRP A 497 -2.64 -28.72 -7.93
C TRP A 497 -3.63 -27.90 -8.77
N SER A 498 -3.28 -26.69 -9.20
CA SER A 498 -4.13 -25.87 -10.06
C SER A 498 -4.25 -26.40 -11.49
N GLU A 499 -3.16 -26.96 -12.05
CA GLU A 499 -3.14 -27.56 -13.39
C GLU A 499 -4.15 -28.73 -13.55
N LEU A 500 -4.49 -29.41 -12.44
CA LEU A 500 -5.45 -30.55 -12.47
C LEU A 500 -6.91 -30.09 -12.38
N HIS A 501 -7.18 -28.83 -12.07
CA HIS A 501 -8.56 -28.30 -11.95
C HIS A 501 -9.19 -28.02 -13.31
N ASP A 502 -8.41 -27.82 -14.36
CA ASP A 502 -8.90 -27.56 -15.72
C ASP A 502 -9.43 -28.82 -16.41
N GLU A 503 -9.28 -30.03 -15.82
CA GLU A 503 -9.73 -31.30 -16.37
C GLU A 503 -11.04 -31.82 -15.72
N GLU A 504 -11.55 -31.21 -14.64
CA GLU A 504 -12.71 -31.71 -13.87
C GLU A 504 -13.95 -30.78 -13.88
N ASP A 505 -13.90 -29.60 -14.47
CA ASP A 505 -15.01 -28.66 -14.65
C ASP A 505 -15.31 -28.50 -16.17
#